data_d45dd539fc0d847bf2713cc50060f6d7
#
_entry.id   d45dd539fc0d847bf2713cc50060f6d7
#
_cell.length_a   1.000
_cell.length_b   1.000
_cell.length_c   1.000
_cell.angle_alpha   90.00
_cell.angle_beta   90.00
_cell.angle_gamma   90.00
#
_symmetry.space_group_name_H-M   'P 1'
#
loop_
_entity.id
_entity.type
_entity.pdbx_description
1 polymer ?
#
loop_
_entity_poly.entity_id
_entity_poly.type
_entity_poly.pdbx_seq_one_letter_code
_entity_poly.pdbx_strand_id
1 'polypeptide(L)'
;VSAEAPSGTFLIDVEHFDSPDAQRLRAAQRIEIDSTYGADTEPGPKPTADSIAVFFVARDEAGTPVGCGGLRLVDDGIAEVKRMYVRTESRGSGVAALILRRLEEAALDLGSPALVLETGTEQKGAIRFYEREGFRRIANFGPYVGAARSVCFSKIL
;
A
#
# COMPACT_ATOMS: atom_id res chain seq x y z
N VAL A 1 -27.97 -9.49 -17.23
CA VAL A 1 -26.52 -9.42 -17.37
C VAL A 1 -26.06 -8.38 -16.40
N SER A 2 -25.57 -8.80 -15.26
CA SER A 2 -24.77 -7.92 -14.46
C SER A 2 -23.58 -7.51 -15.33
N ALA A 3 -23.62 -6.29 -15.83
CA ALA A 3 -22.44 -5.70 -16.36
C ALA A 3 -21.46 -5.57 -15.19
N GLU A 4 -20.60 -6.55 -15.03
CA GLU A 4 -19.34 -6.25 -14.37
C GLU A 4 -18.76 -5.10 -15.17
N ALA A 5 -18.59 -3.96 -14.52
CA ALA A 5 -17.78 -2.91 -15.09
C ALA A 5 -16.50 -3.59 -15.56
N PRO A 6 -16.15 -3.48 -16.84
CA PRO A 6 -14.91 -4.08 -17.28
C PRO A 6 -13.83 -3.60 -16.32
N SER A 7 -13.11 -4.54 -15.71
CA SER A 7 -11.91 -4.21 -14.99
C SER A 7 -11.09 -3.37 -15.95
N GLY A 8 -11.01 -2.05 -15.69
CA GLY A 8 -10.27 -1.14 -16.56
C GLY A 8 -8.87 -1.69 -16.75
N THR A 9 -8.29 -1.47 -17.90
CA THR A 9 -6.89 -1.79 -18.13
C THR A 9 -6.06 -0.79 -17.37
N PHE A 10 -5.21 -1.28 -16.49
CA PHE A 10 -4.29 -0.45 -15.71
C PHE A 10 -2.86 -0.74 -16.12
N LEU A 11 -2.06 0.29 -16.19
CA LEU A 11 -0.63 0.19 -16.39
C LEU A 11 0.05 0.51 -15.07
N ILE A 12 0.87 -0.42 -14.57
CA ILE A 12 1.54 -0.29 -13.28
C ILE A 12 3.03 -0.33 -13.52
N ASP A 13 3.69 0.80 -13.29
CA ASP A 13 5.11 0.95 -13.54
C ASP A 13 5.86 1.37 -12.29
N VAL A 14 7.13 1.01 -12.24
CA VAL A 14 8.07 1.57 -11.27
C VAL A 14 8.20 3.06 -11.52
N GLU A 15 8.16 3.84 -10.46
CA GLU A 15 8.30 5.28 -10.52
C GLU A 15 9.06 5.79 -9.30
N HIS A 16 9.78 6.89 -9.45
CA HIS A 16 10.49 7.49 -8.32
C HIS A 16 9.50 7.92 -7.24
N PHE A 17 9.84 7.65 -5.99
CA PHE A 17 8.99 7.97 -4.83
C PHE A 17 8.61 9.46 -4.77
N ASP A 18 9.48 10.34 -5.23
CA ASP A 18 9.29 11.79 -5.24
C ASP A 18 8.85 12.34 -6.61
N SER A 19 8.43 11.48 -7.55
CA SER A 19 7.85 11.99 -8.80
C SER A 19 6.60 12.84 -8.52
N PRO A 20 6.22 13.78 -9.40
CA PRO A 20 5.04 14.60 -9.17
C PRO A 20 3.76 13.78 -8.94
N ASP A 21 3.54 12.72 -9.71
CA ASP A 21 2.36 11.87 -9.56
C ASP A 21 2.40 11.05 -8.27
N ALA A 22 3.57 10.50 -7.91
CA ALA A 22 3.75 9.80 -6.64
C ALA A 22 3.47 10.73 -5.45
N GLN A 23 3.96 11.96 -5.50
CA GLN A 23 3.71 12.95 -4.46
C GLN A 23 2.23 13.29 -4.33
N ARG A 24 1.53 13.47 -5.46
CA ARG A 24 0.08 13.77 -5.45
C ARG A 24 -0.74 12.65 -4.85
N LEU A 25 -0.43 11.40 -5.20
CA LEU A 25 -1.12 10.23 -4.64
C LEU A 25 -0.87 10.10 -3.14
N ARG A 26 0.37 10.29 -2.70
CA ARG A 26 0.70 10.23 -1.27
C ARG A 26 0.06 11.37 -0.48
N ALA A 27 -0.01 12.56 -1.06
CA ALA A 27 -0.71 13.70 -0.45
C ALA A 27 -2.21 13.44 -0.30
N ALA A 28 -2.86 12.85 -1.32
CA ALA A 28 -4.27 12.48 -1.26
C ALA A 28 -4.51 11.43 -0.16
N GLN A 29 -3.65 10.44 -0.03
CA GLN A 29 -3.70 9.44 1.04
C GLN A 29 -3.60 10.11 2.41
N ARG A 30 -2.67 11.04 2.59
CA ARG A 30 -2.47 11.73 3.85
C ARG A 30 -3.72 12.51 4.27
N ILE A 31 -4.32 13.23 3.35
CA ILE A 31 -5.57 13.98 3.61
C ILE A 31 -6.68 13.03 4.09
N GLU A 32 -6.85 11.90 3.43
CA GLU A 32 -7.89 10.93 3.77
C GLU A 32 -7.65 10.32 5.15
N ILE A 33 -6.42 9.91 5.46
CA ILE A 33 -6.06 9.33 6.76
C ILE A 33 -6.20 10.37 7.87
N ASP A 34 -5.70 11.57 7.67
CA ASP A 34 -5.78 12.64 8.67
C ASP A 34 -7.24 13.02 8.96
N SER A 35 -8.13 12.97 7.97
CA SER A 35 -9.56 13.22 8.20
C SER A 35 -10.21 12.14 9.07
N THR A 36 -9.71 10.90 9.02
CA THR A 36 -10.21 9.80 9.85
C THR A 36 -9.72 9.90 11.28
N TYR A 37 -8.44 10.24 11.48
CA TYR A 37 -7.82 10.23 12.82
C TYR A 37 -7.65 11.61 13.45
N GLY A 38 -7.95 12.68 12.72
CA GLY A 38 -7.84 14.06 13.15
C GLY A 38 -6.41 14.62 13.17
N ALA A 39 -5.40 13.77 13.05
CA ALA A 39 -3.99 14.14 13.04
C ALA A 39 -3.15 13.01 12.49
N ASP A 40 -1.88 13.29 12.19
CA ASP A 40 -0.90 12.27 11.84
C ASP A 40 -0.53 11.48 13.10
N THR A 41 -0.94 10.20 13.14
CA THR A 41 -0.68 9.29 14.25
C THR A 41 0.21 8.10 13.85
N GLU A 42 0.79 8.12 12.65
CA GLU A 42 1.64 7.02 12.19
C GLU A 42 2.91 6.93 13.02
N PRO A 43 3.17 5.79 13.71
CA PRO A 43 4.40 5.61 14.46
C PRO A 43 5.61 5.41 13.55
N GLY A 44 6.79 5.77 14.05
CA GLY A 44 8.06 5.49 13.41
C GLY A 44 8.45 6.46 12.30
N PRO A 45 9.58 6.20 11.64
CA PRO A 45 10.08 7.09 10.61
C PRO A 45 9.19 7.05 9.36
N LYS A 46 8.94 8.22 8.78
CA LYS A 46 8.23 8.34 7.50
C LYS A 46 9.08 7.76 6.38
N PRO A 47 8.48 7.05 5.41
CA PRO A 47 9.24 6.63 4.24
C PRO A 47 9.75 7.85 3.45
N THR A 48 10.95 7.69 2.92
CA THR A 48 11.61 8.67 2.05
C THR A 48 12.11 7.96 0.79
N ALA A 49 12.54 8.72 -0.21
CA ALA A 49 13.13 8.14 -1.41
C ALA A 49 14.28 7.19 -1.09
N ASP A 50 15.08 7.50 -0.07
CA ASP A 50 16.24 6.68 0.34
C ASP A 50 15.81 5.40 1.07
N SER A 51 14.68 5.41 1.78
CA SER A 51 14.22 4.25 2.55
C SER A 51 13.29 3.34 1.75
N ILE A 52 12.76 3.78 0.62
CA ILE A 52 11.89 2.99 -0.26
C ILE A 52 12.73 2.23 -1.28
N ALA A 53 12.63 0.90 -1.25
CA ALA A 53 13.35 0.03 -2.17
C ALA A 53 12.76 0.04 -3.59
N VAL A 54 11.43 0.12 -3.70
CA VAL A 54 10.71 0.22 -4.97
C VAL A 54 9.38 0.91 -4.74
N PHE A 55 8.94 1.71 -5.72
CA PHE A 55 7.64 2.36 -5.70
C PHE A 55 6.93 2.18 -7.04
N PHE A 56 5.63 1.90 -6.99
CA PHE A 56 4.80 1.71 -8.18
C PHE A 56 3.70 2.76 -8.23
N VAL A 57 3.43 3.24 -9.44
CA VAL A 57 2.25 4.06 -9.73
C VAL A 57 1.40 3.34 -10.77
N ALA A 58 0.11 3.26 -10.49
CA ALA A 58 -0.87 2.69 -11.40
C ALA A 58 -1.60 3.82 -12.12
N ARG A 59 -1.76 3.67 -13.43
CA ARG A 59 -2.51 4.60 -14.29
C ARG A 59 -3.62 3.88 -15.02
N ASP A 60 -4.72 4.56 -15.25
CA ASP A 60 -5.83 4.05 -16.07
C ASP A 60 -5.54 4.20 -17.57
N GLU A 61 -6.48 3.83 -18.42
CA GLU A 61 -6.34 3.91 -19.87
C GLU A 61 -6.11 5.34 -20.37
N ALA A 62 -6.61 6.34 -19.66
CA ALA A 62 -6.39 7.75 -20.00
C ALA A 62 -5.03 8.27 -19.52
N GLY A 63 -4.24 7.45 -18.85
CA GLY A 63 -2.96 7.84 -18.27
C GLY A 63 -3.07 8.57 -16.93
N THR A 64 -4.25 8.59 -16.33
CA THR A 64 -4.48 9.23 -15.03
C THR A 64 -3.90 8.38 -13.90
N PRO A 65 -3.07 8.93 -13.01
CA PRO A 65 -2.60 8.21 -11.84
C PRO A 65 -3.75 7.90 -10.88
N VAL A 66 -3.97 6.62 -10.58
CA VAL A 66 -5.13 6.19 -9.78
C VAL A 66 -4.75 5.45 -8.51
N GLY A 67 -3.50 5.00 -8.39
CA GLY A 67 -3.06 4.31 -7.21
C GLY A 67 -1.56 4.16 -7.14
N CYS A 68 -1.06 3.75 -5.99
CA CYS A 68 0.36 3.57 -5.74
C CYS A 68 0.60 2.59 -4.60
N GLY A 69 1.85 2.18 -4.47
CA GLY A 69 2.34 1.42 -3.35
C GLY A 69 3.84 1.19 -3.46
N GLY A 70 4.49 1.03 -2.33
CA GLY A 70 5.93 0.81 -2.29
C GLY A 70 6.34 -0.22 -1.26
N LEU A 71 7.62 -0.57 -1.30
CA LEU A 71 8.25 -1.46 -0.35
C LEU A 71 9.41 -0.77 0.35
N ARG A 72 9.49 -0.97 1.66
CA ARG A 72 10.65 -0.64 2.48
C ARG A 72 11.18 -1.94 3.07
N LEU A 73 12.50 -2.17 2.98
CA LEU A 73 13.09 -3.30 3.68
C LEU A 73 13.23 -2.95 5.17
N VAL A 74 12.69 -3.81 6.01
CA VAL A 74 12.84 -3.72 7.47
C VAL A 74 13.87 -4.74 7.94
N ASP A 75 14.05 -4.87 9.25
CA ASP A 75 15.02 -5.78 9.83
C ASP A 75 14.85 -7.21 9.27
N ASP A 76 15.98 -7.92 9.14
CA ASP A 76 16.06 -9.27 8.59
C ASP A 76 15.69 -9.39 7.08
N GLY A 77 15.69 -8.27 6.37
CA GLY A 77 15.44 -8.27 4.93
C GLY A 77 13.99 -8.53 4.54
N ILE A 78 13.05 -8.37 5.45
CA ILE A 78 11.62 -8.50 5.17
C ILE A 78 11.10 -7.20 4.54
N ALA A 79 10.28 -7.32 3.50
CA ALA A 79 9.70 -6.18 2.83
C ALA A 79 8.39 -5.73 3.50
N GLU A 80 8.31 -4.45 3.81
CA GLU A 80 7.11 -3.82 4.35
C GLU A 80 6.40 -3.01 3.26
N VAL A 81 5.10 -3.25 3.10
CA VAL A 81 4.26 -2.45 2.19
C VAL A 81 4.04 -1.07 2.81
N LYS A 82 4.35 -0.03 2.04
CA LYS A 82 4.19 1.37 2.45
C LYS A 82 3.41 2.15 1.41
N ARG A 83 2.58 3.08 1.88
CA ARG A 83 1.85 4.04 1.03
C ARG A 83 0.96 3.39 -0.02
N MET A 84 0.42 2.21 0.28
CA MET A 84 -0.59 1.57 -0.57
C MET A 84 -1.86 2.42 -0.58
N TYR A 85 -2.25 2.90 -1.75
CA TYR A 85 -3.39 3.80 -1.88
C TYR A 85 -4.03 3.67 -3.26
N VAL A 86 -5.35 3.75 -3.30
CA VAL A 86 -6.13 3.83 -4.53
C VAL A 86 -7.13 4.97 -4.36
N ARG A 87 -7.21 5.84 -5.37
CA ARG A 87 -8.19 6.94 -5.38
C ARG A 87 -9.60 6.39 -5.22
N THR A 88 -10.45 7.13 -4.53
CA THR A 88 -11.84 6.71 -4.21
C THR A 88 -12.61 6.27 -5.46
N GLU A 89 -12.53 7.04 -6.54
CA GLU A 89 -13.23 6.77 -7.80
C GLU A 89 -12.73 5.51 -8.53
N SER A 90 -11.57 4.99 -8.19
CA SER A 90 -11.01 3.77 -8.79
C SER A 90 -11.12 2.54 -7.89
N ARG A 91 -11.68 2.69 -6.70
CA ARG A 91 -11.90 1.56 -5.78
C ARG A 91 -12.95 0.61 -6.33
N GLY A 92 -12.77 -0.68 -6.05
CA GLY A 92 -13.65 -1.72 -6.61
C GLY A 92 -13.34 -2.10 -8.05
N SER A 93 -12.30 -1.52 -8.65
CA SER A 93 -11.89 -1.80 -10.03
C SER A 93 -10.90 -2.96 -10.16
N GLY A 94 -10.36 -3.45 -9.04
CA GLY A 94 -9.30 -4.47 -9.02
C GLY A 94 -7.88 -3.91 -9.08
N VAL A 95 -7.69 -2.60 -9.23
CA VAL A 95 -6.36 -2.01 -9.35
C VAL A 95 -5.50 -2.22 -8.10
N ALA A 96 -6.10 -2.21 -6.91
CA ALA A 96 -5.36 -2.45 -5.67
C ALA A 96 -4.71 -3.84 -5.68
N ALA A 97 -5.44 -4.88 -6.10
CA ALA A 97 -4.91 -6.23 -6.21
C ALA A 97 -3.77 -6.30 -7.23
N LEU A 98 -3.88 -5.58 -8.34
CA LEU A 98 -2.82 -5.53 -9.35
C LEU A 98 -1.54 -4.87 -8.82
N ILE A 99 -1.67 -3.77 -8.07
CA ILE A 99 -0.53 -3.13 -7.41
C ILE A 99 0.11 -4.12 -6.42
N LEU A 100 -0.71 -4.80 -5.63
CA LEU A 100 -0.22 -5.76 -4.65
C LEU A 100 0.56 -6.91 -5.31
N ARG A 101 0.09 -7.43 -6.47
CA ARG A 101 0.84 -8.47 -7.21
C ARG A 101 2.23 -7.98 -7.60
N ARG A 102 2.34 -6.72 -8.06
CA ARG A 102 3.64 -6.14 -8.39
C ARG A 102 4.54 -6.00 -7.16
N LEU A 103 3.97 -5.64 -6.02
CA LEU A 103 4.71 -5.57 -4.76
C LEU A 103 5.19 -6.95 -4.30
N GLU A 104 4.37 -7.98 -4.45
CA GLU A 104 4.75 -9.36 -4.14
C GLU A 104 5.92 -9.83 -5.00
N GLU A 105 5.85 -9.61 -6.31
CA GLU A 105 6.94 -9.94 -7.23
C GLU A 105 8.23 -9.20 -6.86
N ALA A 106 8.13 -7.90 -6.60
CA ALA A 106 9.28 -7.08 -6.20
C ALA A 106 9.89 -7.54 -4.88
N ALA A 107 9.08 -7.94 -3.91
CA ALA A 107 9.56 -8.47 -2.64
C ALA A 107 10.38 -9.75 -2.85
N LEU A 108 9.89 -10.68 -3.67
CA LEU A 108 10.63 -11.89 -4.01
C LEU A 108 11.96 -11.56 -4.71
N ASP A 109 11.96 -10.61 -5.64
CA ASP A 109 13.17 -10.16 -6.32
C ASP A 109 14.19 -9.54 -5.37
N LEU A 110 13.72 -8.91 -4.29
CA LEU A 110 14.57 -8.37 -3.23
C LEU A 110 15.03 -9.43 -2.23
N GLY A 111 14.61 -10.67 -2.39
CA GLY A 111 14.97 -11.76 -1.48
C GLY A 111 14.09 -11.87 -0.24
N SER A 112 12.97 -11.15 -0.17
CA SER A 112 12.05 -11.22 0.96
C SER A 112 11.07 -12.39 0.78
N PRO A 113 10.99 -13.32 1.77
CA PRO A 113 10.06 -14.45 1.68
C PRO A 113 8.62 -14.10 2.10
N ALA A 114 8.40 -12.87 2.54
CA ALA A 114 7.11 -12.44 3.07
C ALA A 114 6.92 -10.93 2.89
N LEU A 115 5.67 -10.50 2.95
CA LEU A 115 5.31 -9.10 3.12
C LEU A 115 4.77 -8.88 4.52
N VAL A 116 5.13 -7.75 5.12
CA VAL A 116 4.49 -7.26 6.34
C VAL A 116 3.92 -5.87 6.06
N LEU A 117 2.95 -5.45 6.84
CA LEU A 117 2.37 -4.12 6.75
C LEU A 117 1.69 -3.72 8.05
N GLU A 118 1.50 -2.42 8.19
CA GLU A 118 0.66 -1.85 9.22
C GLU A 118 -0.43 -1.00 8.57
N THR A 119 -1.63 -1.04 9.12
CA THR A 119 -2.70 -0.12 8.79
C THR A 119 -3.40 0.32 10.06
N GLY A 120 -4.22 1.37 9.97
CA GLY A 120 -4.96 1.86 11.13
C GLY A 120 -6.17 0.99 11.46
N THR A 121 -6.50 0.89 12.73
CA THR A 121 -7.66 0.12 13.21
C THR A 121 -8.99 0.60 12.61
N GLU A 122 -9.07 1.88 12.21
CA GLU A 122 -10.27 2.46 11.60
C GLU A 122 -10.28 2.34 10.07
N GLN A 123 -9.22 1.82 9.47
CA GLN A 123 -9.11 1.57 8.02
C GLN A 123 -9.78 0.25 7.66
N LYS A 124 -11.10 0.16 7.85
CA LYS A 124 -11.86 -1.09 7.70
C LYS A 124 -11.80 -1.67 6.30
N GLY A 125 -11.82 -0.81 5.29
CA GLY A 125 -11.72 -1.25 3.90
C GLY A 125 -10.35 -1.86 3.57
N ALA A 126 -9.28 -1.25 4.08
CA ALA A 126 -7.92 -1.77 3.92
C ALA A 126 -7.77 -3.12 4.62
N ILE A 127 -8.26 -3.24 5.85
CA ILE A 127 -8.23 -4.50 6.60
C ILE A 127 -8.91 -5.62 5.82
N ARG A 128 -10.14 -5.38 5.34
CA ARG A 128 -10.86 -6.37 4.54
C ARG A 128 -10.12 -6.74 3.26
N PHE A 129 -9.52 -5.75 2.60
CA PHE A 129 -8.74 -5.99 1.39
C PHE A 129 -7.55 -6.90 1.67
N TYR A 130 -6.74 -6.60 2.67
CA TYR A 130 -5.55 -7.42 2.98
C TYR A 130 -5.93 -8.83 3.41
N GLU A 131 -6.98 -9.00 4.22
CA GLU A 131 -7.46 -10.31 4.62
C GLU A 131 -7.91 -11.13 3.39
N ARG A 132 -8.66 -10.52 2.48
CA ARG A 132 -9.10 -11.16 1.23
C ARG A 132 -7.91 -11.55 0.35
N GLU A 133 -6.82 -10.77 0.37
CA GLU A 133 -5.63 -11.01 -0.42
C GLU A 133 -4.65 -12.01 0.24
N GLY A 134 -5.06 -12.63 1.34
CA GLY A 134 -4.30 -13.69 1.97
C GLY A 134 -3.39 -13.25 3.10
N PHE A 135 -3.48 -12.02 3.54
CA PHE A 135 -2.74 -11.56 4.71
C PHE A 135 -3.39 -12.04 6.00
N ARG A 136 -2.56 -12.34 6.98
CA ARG A 136 -2.98 -12.79 8.31
C ARG A 136 -2.52 -11.78 9.34
N ARG A 137 -3.37 -11.53 10.34
CA ARG A 137 -3.01 -10.64 11.43
C ARG A 137 -1.86 -11.22 12.24
N ILE A 138 -0.89 -10.35 12.56
CA ILE A 138 0.26 -10.67 13.41
C ILE A 138 0.35 -9.67 14.57
N ALA A 139 1.17 -9.96 15.55
CA ALA A 139 1.50 -8.99 16.59
C ALA A 139 2.14 -7.75 15.97
N ASN A 140 1.88 -6.58 16.55
CA ASN A 140 2.51 -5.36 16.08
C ASN A 140 4.02 -5.47 16.16
N PHE A 141 4.72 -5.02 15.12
CA PHE A 141 6.16 -5.12 14.99
C PHE A 141 6.81 -3.74 14.92
N GLY A 142 8.13 -3.69 15.17
CA GLY A 142 8.94 -2.48 15.04
C GLY A 142 8.34 -1.28 15.78
N PRO A 143 8.22 -0.12 15.12
CA PRO A 143 7.68 1.09 15.75
C PRO A 143 6.20 0.99 16.11
N TYR A 144 5.50 -0.03 15.62
CA TYR A 144 4.06 -0.21 15.86
C TYR A 144 3.76 -0.94 17.18
N VAL A 145 4.77 -1.50 17.84
CA VAL A 145 4.61 -2.15 19.15
C VAL A 145 4.05 -1.14 20.14
N GLY A 146 2.92 -1.50 20.78
CA GLY A 146 2.24 -0.62 21.74
C GLY A 146 1.41 0.51 21.12
N ALA A 147 1.33 0.62 19.80
CA ALA A 147 0.52 1.60 19.11
C ALA A 147 -0.94 1.14 19.02
N ALA A 148 -1.82 1.73 19.84
CA ALA A 148 -3.20 1.27 19.99
C ALA A 148 -4.04 1.41 18.71
N ARG A 149 -3.65 2.33 17.81
CA ARG A 149 -4.36 2.56 16.54
C ARG A 149 -3.76 1.81 15.36
N SER A 150 -2.75 0.95 15.60
CA SER A 150 -2.09 0.17 14.57
C SER A 150 -2.49 -1.29 14.63
N VAL A 151 -2.70 -1.89 13.46
CA VAL A 151 -2.89 -3.33 13.29
C VAL A 151 -1.93 -3.80 12.19
N CYS A 152 -1.26 -4.92 12.43
CA CYS A 152 -0.23 -5.44 11.54
C CYS A 152 -0.64 -6.77 10.92
N PHE A 153 -0.16 -6.98 9.71
CA PHE A 153 -0.46 -8.17 8.91
C PHE A 153 0.81 -8.71 8.24
N SER A 154 0.78 -9.99 7.90
CA SER A 154 1.85 -10.63 7.13
C SER A 154 1.26 -11.60 6.11
N LYS A 155 1.97 -11.74 5.00
CA LYS A 155 1.68 -12.75 3.98
C LYS A 155 2.99 -13.44 3.58
N ILE A 156 3.01 -14.77 3.66
CA ILE A 156 4.12 -15.58 3.13
C ILE A 156 3.98 -15.65 1.61
N LEU A 157 5.06 -15.40 0.91
CA LEU A 157 5.08 -15.39 -0.55
C LEU A 157 5.50 -16.72 -1.15
#